data_101d68fb32b757142d36bcfad3fa39ea
#
_entry.id   101d68fb32b757142d36bcfad3fa39ea
#
_cell.length_a   1.000
_cell.length_b   1.000
_cell.length_c   1.000
_cell.angle_alpha   90.00
_cell.angle_beta   90.00
_cell.angle_gamma   90.00
#
_symmetry.space_group_name_H-M   'P 1'
#
loop_
_entity.id
_entity.type
_entity.pdbx_description
1 polymer ?
#
loop_
_entity_poly.entity_id
_entity_poly.type
_entity_poly.pdbx_seq_one_letter_code
_entity_poly.pdbx_strand_id
1 'polypeptide(L)'
;MDSGKGQIDIFLRRCDELMRTSFIIADAKISDLLKAVATSDLLYAFFRDITQNFDYVAAQLRYMNYVPYPGSRKHLLLLPEDATEKLAFIFCLLVDIDSKTIDLGEFLSEYFYEDGDLNRGFRQFGAQVILPLRNLIRQMFQSGATDPKVARARGKAAAEHLFRIIRSERDRVFESGLADDKKVDGLLILNAMSAAAAKADAQLLGGLLCGYGYYARAVGWKSDNIADMFAGFEKFKEQL
;
A
#
# COMPACT_ATOMS: atom_id res chain seq x y z
N MET A 1 -14.84 -12.60 -6.10
CA MET A 1 -13.54 -13.07 -5.59
C MET A 1 -12.75 -11.87 -5.09
N ASP A 2 -12.24 -11.94 -3.90
CA ASP A 2 -11.68 -10.81 -3.13
C ASP A 2 -10.30 -10.38 -3.70
N SER A 3 -10.32 -9.49 -4.71
CA SER A 3 -9.13 -9.04 -5.45
C SER A 3 -8.05 -8.44 -4.52
N GLY A 4 -8.45 -7.72 -3.47
CA GLY A 4 -7.51 -7.10 -2.54
C GLY A 4 -6.81 -8.10 -1.62
N LYS A 5 -7.52 -9.14 -1.18
CA LYS A 5 -6.94 -10.18 -0.31
C LYS A 5 -5.89 -11.00 -1.05
N GLY A 6 -6.17 -11.34 -2.31
CA GLY A 6 -5.19 -12.01 -3.17
C GLY A 6 -3.93 -11.17 -3.43
N GLN A 7 -4.06 -9.85 -3.55
CA GLN A 7 -2.91 -8.95 -3.73
C GLN A 7 -2.04 -8.86 -2.47
N ILE A 8 -2.65 -8.83 -1.28
CA ILE A 8 -1.90 -8.89 -0.01
C ILE A 8 -1.16 -10.23 0.11
N ASP A 9 -1.82 -11.34 -0.23
CA ASP A 9 -1.18 -12.67 -0.18
C ASP A 9 0.00 -12.78 -1.15
N ILE A 10 -0.08 -12.15 -2.33
CA ILE A 10 1.04 -12.05 -3.28
C ILE A 10 2.21 -11.30 -2.63
N PHE A 11 1.96 -10.13 -2.03
CA PHE A 11 2.99 -9.35 -1.36
C PHE A 11 3.66 -10.14 -0.22
N LEU A 12 2.88 -10.77 0.65
CA LEU A 12 3.40 -11.59 1.76
C LEU A 12 4.26 -12.75 1.26
N ARG A 13 3.84 -13.40 0.17
CA ARG A 13 4.63 -14.45 -0.48
C ARG A 13 5.94 -13.91 -1.05
N ARG A 14 5.95 -12.71 -1.67
CA ARG A 14 7.19 -12.07 -2.15
C ARG A 14 8.15 -11.74 -1.01
N CYS A 15 7.65 -11.31 0.16
CA CYS A 15 8.48 -11.18 1.35
C CYS A 15 9.10 -12.52 1.76
N ASP A 16 8.33 -13.61 1.76
CA ASP A 16 8.82 -14.95 2.11
C ASP A 16 9.86 -15.46 1.10
N GLU A 17 9.66 -15.23 -0.19
CA GLU A 17 10.61 -15.56 -1.25
C GLU A 17 11.93 -14.79 -1.06
N LEU A 18 11.85 -13.48 -0.79
CA LEU A 18 13.02 -12.62 -0.55
C LEU A 18 13.83 -13.11 0.64
N MET A 19 13.19 -13.44 1.77
CA MET A 19 13.89 -13.94 2.96
C MET A 19 14.56 -15.30 2.78
N ARG A 20 14.12 -16.11 1.81
CA ARG A 20 14.67 -17.45 1.52
C ARG A 20 15.74 -17.46 0.44
N THR A 21 15.94 -16.33 -0.22
CA THR A 21 16.86 -16.25 -1.36
C THR A 21 18.30 -16.00 -0.91
N SER A 22 19.25 -16.16 -1.85
CA SER A 22 20.64 -15.77 -1.65
C SER A 22 20.87 -14.32 -2.02
N PHE A 23 21.95 -13.72 -1.50
CA PHE A 23 22.36 -12.36 -1.83
C PHE A 23 22.47 -12.10 -3.34
N ILE A 24 22.98 -13.08 -4.11
CA ILE A 24 23.25 -12.95 -5.57
C ILE A 24 22.00 -12.51 -6.35
N ILE A 25 20.81 -12.98 -5.97
CA ILE A 25 19.55 -12.65 -6.65
C ILE A 25 18.64 -11.75 -5.82
N ALA A 26 19.16 -11.17 -4.73
CA ALA A 26 18.40 -10.34 -3.81
C ALA A 26 17.81 -9.10 -4.48
N ASP A 27 18.57 -8.42 -5.33
CA ASP A 27 18.12 -7.24 -6.10
C ASP A 27 16.86 -7.55 -6.93
N ALA A 28 16.89 -8.64 -7.69
CA ALA A 28 15.73 -9.04 -8.48
C ALA A 28 14.50 -9.33 -7.61
N LYS A 29 14.72 -9.90 -6.41
CA LYS A 29 13.62 -10.21 -5.48
C LYS A 29 13.09 -8.98 -4.77
N ILE A 30 13.91 -7.97 -4.50
CA ILE A 30 13.47 -6.65 -4.01
C ILE A 30 12.62 -5.96 -5.09
N SER A 31 13.07 -5.95 -6.35
CA SER A 31 12.27 -5.44 -7.48
C SER A 31 10.92 -6.15 -7.61
N ASP A 32 10.89 -7.49 -7.47
CA ASP A 32 9.64 -8.26 -7.52
C ASP A 32 8.69 -7.91 -6.37
N LEU A 33 9.22 -7.65 -5.17
CA LEU A 33 8.45 -7.20 -4.01
C LEU A 33 7.84 -5.81 -4.25
N LEU A 34 8.63 -4.86 -4.76
CA LEU A 34 8.16 -3.50 -5.07
C LEU A 34 7.16 -3.50 -6.24
N LYS A 35 7.32 -4.36 -7.25
CA LYS A 35 6.32 -4.58 -8.31
C LYS A 35 4.99 -5.08 -7.72
N ALA A 36 5.02 -5.95 -6.70
CA ALA A 36 3.79 -6.40 -6.05
C ALA A 36 3.06 -5.25 -5.33
N VAL A 37 3.78 -4.25 -4.81
CA VAL A 37 3.18 -3.01 -4.30
C VAL A 37 2.61 -2.18 -5.44
N ALA A 38 3.38 -1.94 -6.50
CA ALA A 38 2.99 -1.08 -7.62
C ALA A 38 1.76 -1.61 -8.39
N THR A 39 1.59 -2.94 -8.46
CA THR A 39 0.45 -3.60 -9.13
C THR A 39 -0.76 -3.79 -8.24
N SER A 40 -0.64 -3.53 -6.94
CA SER A 40 -1.74 -3.58 -5.98
C SER A 40 -2.26 -2.18 -5.69
N ASP A 41 -3.45 -1.85 -6.17
CA ASP A 41 -4.08 -0.55 -5.90
C ASP A 41 -4.15 -0.23 -4.41
N LEU A 42 -4.44 -1.25 -3.59
CA LEU A 42 -4.56 -1.10 -2.14
C LEU A 42 -3.20 -0.80 -1.49
N LEU A 43 -2.16 -1.57 -1.80
CA LEU A 43 -0.82 -1.37 -1.25
C LEU A 43 -0.18 -0.09 -1.78
N TYR A 44 -0.34 0.20 -3.07
CA TYR A 44 0.16 1.43 -3.67
C TYR A 44 -0.43 2.67 -2.99
N ALA A 45 -1.76 2.72 -2.83
CA ALA A 45 -2.41 3.83 -2.15
C ALA A 45 -1.96 3.94 -0.69
N PHE A 46 -1.84 2.81 0.02
CA PHE A 46 -1.36 2.77 1.39
C PHE A 46 0.08 3.30 1.53
N PHE A 47 1.03 2.77 0.76
CA PHE A 47 2.43 3.20 0.86
C PHE A 47 2.60 4.66 0.40
N ARG A 48 1.92 5.09 -0.66
CA ARG A 48 1.91 6.50 -1.06
C ARG A 48 1.45 7.41 0.08
N ASP A 49 0.40 7.04 0.79
CA ASP A 49 -0.16 7.86 1.88
C ASP A 49 0.81 7.99 3.05
N ILE A 50 1.38 6.87 3.52
CA ILE A 50 2.30 6.89 4.67
C ILE A 50 3.65 7.51 4.34
N THR A 51 4.05 7.56 3.07
CA THR A 51 5.33 8.18 2.65
C THR A 51 5.18 9.65 2.24
N GLN A 52 3.99 10.14 1.92
CA GLN A 52 3.76 11.48 1.40
C GLN A 52 4.28 12.59 2.33
N ASN A 53 4.16 12.41 3.65
CA ASN A 53 4.57 13.37 4.68
C ASN A 53 5.70 12.81 5.57
N PHE A 54 6.36 11.75 5.14
CA PHE A 54 7.43 11.12 5.88
C PHE A 54 8.77 11.75 5.50
N ASP A 55 9.43 12.38 6.45
CA ASP A 55 10.78 12.93 6.24
C ASP A 55 11.81 11.79 6.31
N TYR A 56 12.03 11.16 5.14
CA TYR A 56 12.93 10.03 5.03
C TYR A 56 14.38 10.42 5.29
N VAL A 57 14.80 11.62 4.91
CA VAL A 57 16.19 12.10 5.15
C VAL A 57 16.46 12.25 6.64
N ALA A 58 15.53 12.86 7.38
CA ALA A 58 15.64 12.95 8.83
C ALA A 58 15.61 11.56 9.48
N ALA A 59 14.81 10.63 8.94
CA ALA A 59 14.74 9.25 9.43
C ALA A 59 16.05 8.49 9.16
N GLN A 60 16.69 8.64 8.00
CA GLN A 60 18.00 8.06 7.73
C GLN A 60 19.03 8.55 8.76
N LEU A 61 19.11 9.86 9.01
CA LEU A 61 20.01 10.43 10.00
C LEU A 61 19.78 9.87 11.40
N ARG A 62 18.54 9.63 11.78
CA ARG A 62 18.16 9.12 13.09
C ARG A 62 18.38 7.62 13.27
N TYR A 63 18.07 6.82 12.26
CA TYR A 63 17.99 5.37 12.37
C TYR A 63 19.14 4.62 11.71
N MET A 64 19.90 5.26 10.83
CA MET A 64 21.06 4.66 10.16
C MET A 64 22.41 5.13 10.71
N ASN A 65 22.46 6.21 11.47
CA ASN A 65 23.71 6.76 12.02
C ASN A 65 23.97 6.37 13.48
N TYR A 66 23.30 5.35 13.98
CA TYR A 66 23.50 4.93 15.36
C TYR A 66 24.79 4.16 15.52
N VAL A 67 25.70 4.67 16.37
CA VAL A 67 26.97 4.04 16.74
C VAL A 67 26.80 3.39 18.11
N PRO A 68 26.94 2.05 18.25
CA PRO A 68 26.62 1.33 19.49
C PRO A 68 27.51 1.72 20.68
N TYR A 69 28.74 2.16 20.43
CA TYR A 69 29.65 2.67 21.46
C TYR A 69 30.73 3.60 20.86
N PRO A 70 31.26 4.53 21.64
CA PRO A 70 32.31 5.45 21.18
C PRO A 70 33.50 4.70 20.57
N GLY A 71 33.87 5.04 19.35
CA GLY A 71 34.98 4.41 18.61
C GLY A 71 34.58 3.16 17.79
N SER A 72 33.34 2.75 17.82
CA SER A 72 32.84 1.73 16.87
C SER A 72 32.91 2.25 15.45
N ARG A 73 33.41 1.42 14.53
CA ARG A 73 33.38 1.69 13.10
C ARG A 73 32.11 1.14 12.43
N LYS A 74 31.26 0.49 13.19
CA LYS A 74 30.01 -0.11 12.69
C LYS A 74 28.84 0.76 13.09
N HIS A 75 27.95 0.99 12.16
CA HIS A 75 26.63 1.53 12.39
C HIS A 75 25.63 0.41 12.67
N LEU A 76 24.61 0.68 13.45
CA LEU A 76 23.47 -0.22 13.60
C LEU A 76 22.27 0.41 12.91
N LEU A 77 21.59 -0.40 12.10
CA LEU A 77 20.28 -0.05 11.59
C LEU A 77 19.26 -0.18 12.72
N LEU A 78 18.68 0.93 13.13
CA LEU A 78 17.53 0.94 14.01
C LEU A 78 16.26 1.05 13.17
N LEU A 79 15.14 0.57 13.68
CA LEU A 79 13.84 0.79 13.06
C LEU A 79 12.98 1.68 13.95
N PRO A 80 12.14 2.58 13.37
CA PRO A 80 11.18 3.35 14.13
C PRO A 80 10.31 2.46 15.04
N GLU A 81 9.90 2.97 16.21
CA GLU A 81 8.98 2.25 17.10
C GLU A 81 7.55 2.28 16.55
N ASP A 82 7.11 3.44 16.03
CA ASP A 82 5.79 3.58 15.41
C ASP A 82 5.67 2.69 14.17
N ALA A 83 4.58 1.93 14.09
CA ALA A 83 4.38 0.96 13.03
C ALA A 83 4.26 1.59 11.63
N THR A 84 3.66 2.78 11.53
CA THR A 84 3.50 3.50 10.27
C THR A 84 4.81 4.10 9.80
N GLU A 85 5.57 4.72 10.71
CA GLU A 85 6.91 5.25 10.42
C GLU A 85 7.86 4.11 10.02
N LYS A 86 7.79 2.97 10.71
CA LYS A 86 8.59 1.77 10.38
C LYS A 86 8.31 1.28 8.97
N LEU A 87 7.04 1.21 8.57
CA LEU A 87 6.66 0.80 7.21
C LEU A 87 7.12 1.80 6.17
N ALA A 88 6.93 3.11 6.43
CA ALA A 88 7.38 4.17 5.53
C ALA A 88 8.92 4.13 5.37
N PHE A 89 9.64 3.99 6.48
CA PHE A 89 11.11 3.91 6.47
C PHE A 89 11.61 2.69 5.67
N ILE A 90 11.09 1.50 5.97
CA ILE A 90 11.49 0.27 5.25
C ILE A 90 11.15 0.36 3.77
N PHE A 91 9.97 0.89 3.42
CA PHE A 91 9.57 1.03 2.03
C PHE A 91 10.50 1.97 1.26
N CYS A 92 10.81 3.16 1.80
CA CYS A 92 11.76 4.09 1.20
C CYS A 92 13.16 3.46 1.07
N LEU A 93 13.63 2.75 2.08
CA LEU A 93 14.92 2.03 2.03
C LEU A 93 14.95 0.99 0.89
N LEU A 94 13.89 0.22 0.72
CA LEU A 94 13.80 -0.76 -0.38
C LEU A 94 13.75 -0.08 -1.76
N VAL A 95 13.10 1.08 -1.87
CA VAL A 95 13.10 1.88 -3.11
C VAL A 95 14.51 2.40 -3.42
N ASP A 96 15.25 2.89 -2.42
CA ASP A 96 16.64 3.35 -2.61
C ASP A 96 17.58 2.21 -3.03
N ILE A 97 17.38 1.00 -2.48
CA ILE A 97 18.15 -0.18 -2.89
C ILE A 97 17.79 -0.59 -4.33
N ASP A 98 16.51 -0.61 -4.70
CA ASP A 98 16.06 -0.98 -6.04
C ASP A 98 16.52 0.03 -7.10
N SER A 99 16.46 1.33 -6.79
CA SER A 99 16.95 2.42 -7.65
C SER A 99 18.46 2.54 -7.70
N LYS A 100 19.20 1.74 -6.92
CA LYS A 100 20.69 1.80 -6.78
C LYS A 100 21.19 3.11 -6.19
N THR A 101 20.35 3.87 -5.51
CA THR A 101 20.77 4.99 -4.66
C THR A 101 21.58 4.47 -3.46
N ILE A 102 21.22 3.29 -2.97
CA ILE A 102 21.97 2.52 -1.97
C ILE A 102 22.42 1.20 -2.61
N ASP A 103 23.73 0.94 -2.63
CA ASP A 103 24.24 -0.37 -3.00
C ASP A 103 23.97 -1.38 -1.89
N LEU A 104 23.30 -2.49 -2.23
CA LEU A 104 22.89 -3.50 -1.24
C LEU A 104 24.10 -4.18 -0.60
N GLY A 105 25.17 -4.44 -1.33
CA GLY A 105 26.38 -5.07 -0.79
C GLY A 105 27.10 -4.18 0.21
N GLU A 106 27.27 -2.90 -0.12
CA GLU A 106 27.83 -1.90 0.78
C GLU A 106 26.97 -1.72 2.03
N PHE A 107 25.65 -1.60 1.84
CA PHE A 107 24.69 -1.50 2.94
C PHE A 107 24.74 -2.69 3.88
N LEU A 108 24.77 -3.92 3.35
CA LEU A 108 24.92 -5.12 4.18
C LEU A 108 26.24 -5.14 4.92
N SER A 109 27.33 -4.74 4.26
CA SER A 109 28.65 -4.67 4.87
C SER A 109 28.73 -3.68 6.01
N GLU A 110 28.00 -2.57 5.93
CA GLU A 110 28.00 -1.53 6.95
C GLU A 110 27.12 -1.89 8.16
N TYR A 111 25.90 -2.39 7.92
CA TYR A 111 24.89 -2.56 8.96
C TYR A 111 24.74 -4.00 9.50
N PHE A 112 25.03 -5.01 8.70
CA PHE A 112 24.77 -6.42 9.02
C PHE A 112 25.98 -7.32 8.97
N TYR A 113 27.16 -6.73 8.71
CA TYR A 113 28.36 -7.49 8.46
C TYR A 113 28.97 -8.05 9.74
N GLU A 114 29.15 -9.38 9.75
CA GLU A 114 30.06 -10.10 10.60
C GLU A 114 30.86 -11.04 9.69
N ASP A 115 32.17 -10.95 9.58
CA ASP A 115 33.07 -11.91 8.92
C ASP A 115 33.10 -12.01 7.36
N GLY A 116 32.57 -11.07 6.59
CA GLY A 116 32.68 -11.06 5.11
C GLY A 116 31.66 -11.89 4.33
N ASP A 117 30.71 -12.53 5.01
CA ASP A 117 29.68 -13.34 4.35
C ASP A 117 28.41 -12.50 4.06
N LEU A 118 28.31 -11.96 2.84
CA LEU A 118 27.14 -11.21 2.38
C LEU A 118 25.83 -12.00 2.46
N ASN A 119 25.85 -13.33 2.33
CA ASN A 119 24.65 -14.14 2.50
C ASN A 119 24.20 -14.17 3.98
N ARG A 120 25.13 -14.14 4.91
CA ARG A 120 24.80 -14.03 6.35
C ARG A 120 24.23 -12.65 6.66
N GLY A 121 24.86 -11.58 6.17
CA GLY A 121 24.33 -10.22 6.27
C GLY A 121 22.94 -10.10 5.66
N PHE A 122 22.72 -10.70 4.50
CA PHE A 122 21.40 -10.70 3.85
C PHE A 122 20.34 -11.46 4.64
N ARG A 123 20.67 -12.58 5.28
CA ARG A 123 19.74 -13.27 6.18
C ARG A 123 19.37 -12.41 7.40
N GLN A 124 20.33 -11.67 7.96
CA GLN A 124 20.06 -10.72 9.04
C GLN A 124 19.17 -9.57 8.58
N PHE A 125 19.42 -8.99 7.41
CA PHE A 125 18.55 -8.00 6.77
C PHE A 125 17.12 -8.56 6.60
N GLY A 126 16.98 -9.78 6.11
CA GLY A 126 15.69 -10.46 6.02
C GLY A 126 14.95 -10.54 7.35
N ALA A 127 15.67 -10.92 8.42
CA ALA A 127 15.09 -11.04 9.75
C ALA A 127 14.77 -9.68 10.40
N GLN A 128 15.61 -8.67 10.22
CA GLN A 128 15.49 -7.39 10.92
C GLN A 128 14.68 -6.35 10.13
N VAL A 129 14.58 -6.45 8.81
CA VAL A 129 13.90 -5.47 7.94
C VAL A 129 12.67 -6.08 7.26
N ILE A 130 12.85 -7.20 6.54
CA ILE A 130 11.76 -7.76 5.73
C ILE A 130 10.71 -8.48 6.58
N LEU A 131 11.12 -9.19 7.63
CA LEU A 131 10.18 -9.88 8.51
C LEU A 131 9.26 -8.91 9.28
N PRO A 132 9.75 -7.80 9.87
CA PRO A 132 8.88 -6.76 10.44
C PRO A 132 7.92 -6.15 9.41
N LEU A 133 8.40 -5.79 8.20
CA LEU A 133 7.57 -5.29 7.11
C LEU A 133 6.41 -6.27 6.81
N ARG A 134 6.75 -7.52 6.57
CA ARG A 134 5.78 -8.59 6.30
C ARG A 134 4.75 -8.76 7.41
N ASN A 135 5.20 -8.79 8.66
CA ASN A 135 4.33 -9.01 9.81
C ASN A 135 3.40 -7.82 10.04
N LEU A 136 3.88 -6.59 9.90
CA LEU A 136 3.06 -5.39 10.01
C LEU A 136 2.00 -5.34 8.90
N ILE A 137 2.35 -5.60 7.65
CA ILE A 137 1.37 -5.65 6.55
C ILE A 137 0.34 -6.77 6.79
N ARG A 138 0.78 -7.95 7.25
CA ARG A 138 -0.16 -9.02 7.61
C ARG A 138 -1.11 -8.57 8.73
N GLN A 139 -0.57 -7.99 9.79
CA GLN A 139 -1.36 -7.51 10.93
C GLN A 139 -2.36 -6.44 10.50
N MET A 140 -1.96 -5.50 9.67
CA MET A 140 -2.81 -4.42 9.20
C MET A 140 -3.94 -4.89 8.29
N PHE A 141 -3.67 -5.82 7.40
CA PHE A 141 -4.62 -6.19 6.35
C PHE A 141 -5.32 -7.54 6.54
N GLN A 142 -4.82 -8.41 7.44
CA GLN A 142 -5.41 -9.73 7.68
C GLN A 142 -5.95 -9.93 9.11
N SER A 143 -5.40 -9.23 10.12
CA SER A 143 -5.72 -9.52 11.53
C SER A 143 -6.66 -8.49 12.20
N GLY A 144 -7.13 -7.47 11.50
CA GLY A 144 -8.03 -6.47 12.09
C GLY A 144 -7.44 -5.68 13.28
N ALA A 145 -6.13 -5.57 13.36
CA ALA A 145 -5.46 -4.98 14.51
C ALA A 145 -5.55 -3.44 14.56
N THR A 146 -5.72 -2.95 15.73
CA THR A 146 -6.29 -1.71 16.20
C THR A 146 -5.28 -0.63 16.60
N ASP A 147 -4.21 -0.40 15.81
CA ASP A 147 -3.51 0.89 15.95
C ASP A 147 -4.36 1.97 15.26
N PRO A 148 -4.81 3.03 15.97
CA PRO A 148 -5.66 4.07 15.39
C PRO A 148 -5.05 4.77 14.16
N LYS A 149 -3.72 4.95 14.13
CA LYS A 149 -3.01 5.51 12.96
C LYS A 149 -3.06 4.58 11.77
N VAL A 150 -2.89 3.29 12.01
CA VAL A 150 -2.94 2.23 11.02
C VAL A 150 -4.34 2.04 10.47
N ALA A 151 -5.35 2.03 11.34
CA ALA A 151 -6.75 1.98 10.94
C ALA A 151 -7.10 3.18 10.04
N ARG A 152 -6.61 4.38 10.40
CA ARG A 152 -6.82 5.60 9.59
C ARG A 152 -6.15 5.53 8.22
N ALA A 153 -4.91 5.01 8.14
CA ALA A 153 -4.20 4.85 6.87
C ALA A 153 -4.90 3.80 5.97
N ARG A 154 -5.41 2.71 6.56
CA ARG A 154 -6.23 1.71 5.84
C ARG A 154 -7.53 2.30 5.32
N GLY A 155 -8.26 3.04 6.16
CA GLY A 155 -9.51 3.71 5.79
C GLY A 155 -9.30 4.65 4.62
N LYS A 156 -8.21 5.44 4.64
CA LYS A 156 -7.84 6.35 3.55
C LYS A 156 -7.48 5.58 2.27
N ALA A 157 -6.72 4.49 2.35
CA ALA A 157 -6.39 3.66 1.21
C ALA A 157 -7.63 3.00 0.58
N ALA A 158 -8.58 2.52 1.40
CA ALA A 158 -9.85 1.96 0.93
C ALA A 158 -10.72 3.03 0.24
N ALA A 159 -10.79 4.24 0.83
CA ALA A 159 -11.48 5.37 0.23
C ALA A 159 -10.89 5.74 -1.14
N GLU A 160 -9.58 5.83 -1.25
CA GLU A 160 -8.90 6.16 -2.51
C GLU A 160 -9.09 5.10 -3.60
N HIS A 161 -9.11 3.83 -3.21
CA HIS A 161 -9.44 2.76 -4.15
C HIS A 161 -10.86 2.93 -4.70
N LEU A 162 -11.82 3.18 -3.82
CA LEU A 162 -13.21 3.43 -4.22
C LEU A 162 -13.35 4.68 -5.10
N PHE A 163 -12.63 5.76 -4.77
CA PHE A 163 -12.58 6.98 -5.60
C PHE A 163 -12.12 6.71 -7.02
N ARG A 164 -11.10 5.87 -7.21
CA ARG A 164 -10.61 5.54 -8.55
C ARG A 164 -11.65 4.78 -9.37
N ILE A 165 -12.38 3.85 -8.75
CA ILE A 165 -13.44 3.11 -9.44
C ILE A 165 -14.58 4.07 -9.83
N ILE A 166 -15.02 4.95 -8.90
CA ILE A 166 -16.06 5.93 -9.16
C ILE A 166 -15.63 6.89 -10.29
N ARG A 167 -14.36 7.33 -10.29
CA ARG A 167 -13.83 8.20 -11.35
C ARG A 167 -13.79 7.48 -12.69
N SER A 168 -13.30 6.26 -12.75
CA SER A 168 -13.31 5.44 -13.97
C SER A 168 -14.72 5.27 -14.52
N GLU A 169 -15.70 5.00 -13.66
CA GLU A 169 -17.10 4.89 -14.07
C GLU A 169 -17.66 6.20 -14.60
N ARG A 170 -17.33 7.32 -13.96
CA ARG A 170 -17.73 8.65 -14.39
C ARG A 170 -17.22 8.97 -15.80
N ASP A 171 -15.94 8.66 -16.05
CA ASP A 171 -15.31 8.90 -17.36
C ASP A 171 -16.00 8.02 -18.44
N ARG A 172 -16.32 6.76 -18.13
CA ARG A 172 -17.08 5.86 -19.03
C ARG A 172 -18.50 6.35 -19.30
N VAL A 173 -19.23 6.83 -18.30
CA VAL A 173 -20.58 7.41 -18.49
C VAL A 173 -20.50 8.65 -19.37
N PHE A 174 -19.52 9.51 -19.14
CA PHE A 174 -19.31 10.72 -19.94
C PHE A 174 -19.06 10.42 -21.43
N GLU A 175 -18.23 9.41 -21.72
CA GLU A 175 -17.87 8.98 -23.09
C GLU A 175 -18.92 8.07 -23.73
N SER A 176 -19.94 7.66 -22.99
CA SER A 176 -20.95 6.71 -23.46
C SER A 176 -21.85 7.27 -24.56
N GLY A 177 -22.57 6.40 -25.25
CA GLY A 177 -23.64 6.75 -26.20
C GLY A 177 -25.00 7.04 -25.55
N LEU A 178 -25.08 7.21 -24.22
CA LEU A 178 -26.32 7.58 -23.53
C LEU A 178 -26.80 8.98 -23.97
N ALA A 179 -28.11 9.23 -23.90
CA ALA A 179 -28.67 10.56 -24.07
C ALA A 179 -28.14 11.54 -23.00
N ASP A 180 -27.97 12.82 -23.36
CA ASP A 180 -27.29 13.80 -22.49
C ASP A 180 -27.97 14.00 -21.14
N ASP A 181 -29.31 13.96 -21.08
CA ASP A 181 -30.07 14.00 -19.83
C ASP A 181 -29.71 12.82 -18.91
N LYS A 182 -29.57 11.64 -19.50
CA LYS A 182 -29.17 10.42 -18.77
C LYS A 182 -27.70 10.49 -18.30
N LYS A 183 -26.79 10.99 -19.12
CA LYS A 183 -25.41 11.23 -18.68
C LYS A 183 -25.35 12.16 -17.47
N VAL A 184 -26.09 13.28 -17.51
CA VAL A 184 -26.15 14.25 -16.42
C VAL A 184 -26.63 13.59 -15.13
N ASP A 185 -27.72 12.82 -15.16
CA ASP A 185 -28.24 12.12 -14.00
C ASP A 185 -27.20 11.16 -13.39
N GLY A 186 -26.55 10.34 -14.22
CA GLY A 186 -25.50 9.41 -13.78
C GLY A 186 -24.28 10.11 -13.19
N LEU A 187 -23.83 11.19 -13.83
CA LEU A 187 -22.69 11.97 -13.35
C LEU A 187 -22.98 12.68 -12.03
N LEU A 188 -24.21 13.18 -11.82
CA LEU A 188 -24.62 13.77 -10.54
C LEU A 188 -24.55 12.75 -9.40
N ILE A 189 -25.04 11.52 -9.60
CA ILE A 189 -24.97 10.46 -8.59
C ILE A 189 -23.50 10.11 -8.29
N LEU A 190 -22.67 9.92 -9.31
CA LEU A 190 -21.25 9.56 -9.16
C LEU A 190 -20.44 10.68 -8.44
N ASN A 191 -20.74 11.95 -8.72
CA ASN A 191 -20.14 13.08 -8.03
C ASN A 191 -20.57 13.13 -6.56
N ALA A 192 -21.86 12.86 -6.27
CA ALA A 192 -22.36 12.78 -4.88
C ALA A 192 -21.73 11.60 -4.12
N MET A 193 -21.52 10.45 -4.78
CA MET A 193 -20.81 9.32 -4.20
C MET A 193 -19.34 9.68 -3.86
N SER A 194 -18.65 10.39 -4.73
CA SER A 194 -17.31 10.90 -4.44
C SER A 194 -17.29 11.82 -3.24
N ALA A 195 -18.25 12.74 -3.13
CA ALA A 195 -18.36 13.66 -2.00
C ALA A 195 -18.67 12.93 -0.67
N ALA A 196 -19.54 11.90 -0.71
CA ALA A 196 -19.87 11.09 0.47
C ALA A 196 -18.64 10.26 0.93
N ALA A 197 -17.91 9.66 0.00
CA ALA A 197 -16.68 8.93 0.29
C ALA A 197 -15.60 9.84 0.92
N ALA A 198 -15.45 11.08 0.42
CA ALA A 198 -14.52 12.07 0.98
C ALA A 198 -14.83 12.45 2.43
N LYS A 199 -16.11 12.42 2.81
CA LYS A 199 -16.59 12.74 4.17
C LYS A 199 -16.66 11.51 5.07
N ALA A 200 -16.28 10.33 4.56
CA ALA A 200 -16.44 9.03 5.23
C ALA A 200 -17.91 8.76 5.67
N ASP A 201 -18.88 9.27 4.91
CA ASP A 201 -20.31 9.04 5.15
C ASP A 201 -20.74 7.73 4.47
N ALA A 202 -20.54 6.61 5.17
CA ALA A 202 -20.88 5.28 4.67
C ALA A 202 -22.39 5.11 4.43
N GLN A 203 -23.24 5.76 5.23
CA GLN A 203 -24.69 5.61 5.08
C GLN A 203 -25.17 6.29 3.79
N LEU A 204 -24.75 7.54 3.57
CA LEU A 204 -25.07 8.26 2.35
C LEU A 204 -24.47 7.58 1.12
N LEU A 205 -23.21 7.16 1.20
CA LEU A 205 -22.52 6.47 0.10
C LEU A 205 -23.21 5.16 -0.29
N GLY A 206 -23.63 4.36 0.69
CA GLY A 206 -24.38 3.13 0.45
C GLY A 206 -25.73 3.37 -0.24
N GLY A 207 -26.45 4.40 0.19
CA GLY A 207 -27.69 4.82 -0.44
C GLY A 207 -27.51 5.26 -1.90
N LEU A 208 -26.48 6.08 -2.15
CA LEU A 208 -26.13 6.57 -3.49
C LEU A 208 -25.66 5.44 -4.41
N LEU A 209 -24.91 4.47 -3.89
CA LEU A 209 -24.46 3.30 -4.66
C LEU A 209 -25.63 2.43 -5.08
N CYS A 210 -26.58 2.16 -4.17
CA CYS A 210 -27.83 1.48 -4.52
C CYS A 210 -28.62 2.27 -5.58
N GLY A 211 -28.74 3.59 -5.41
CA GLY A 211 -29.39 4.49 -6.36
C GLY A 211 -28.76 4.43 -7.74
N TYR A 212 -27.43 4.44 -7.81
CA TYR A 212 -26.70 4.30 -9.06
C TYR A 212 -26.94 2.95 -9.74
N GLY A 213 -26.99 1.86 -8.97
CA GLY A 213 -27.33 0.53 -9.49
C GLY A 213 -28.74 0.46 -10.09
N TYR A 214 -29.71 1.17 -9.52
CA TYR A 214 -31.06 1.30 -10.09
C TYR A 214 -31.07 2.17 -11.34
N TYR A 215 -30.40 3.31 -11.31
CA TYR A 215 -30.22 4.19 -12.46
C TYR A 215 -29.62 3.44 -13.65
N ALA A 216 -28.49 2.75 -13.45
CA ALA A 216 -27.80 2.00 -14.50
C ALA A 216 -28.71 0.97 -15.18
N ARG A 217 -29.50 0.22 -14.38
CA ARG A 217 -30.51 -0.71 -14.92
C ARG A 217 -31.61 -0.01 -15.70
N ALA A 218 -32.10 1.10 -15.20
CA ALA A 218 -33.19 1.85 -15.85
C ALA A 218 -32.80 2.40 -17.22
N VAL A 219 -31.52 2.83 -17.38
CA VAL A 219 -31.02 3.35 -18.67
C VAL A 219 -30.34 2.28 -19.53
N GLY A 220 -30.33 1.01 -19.10
CA GLY A 220 -29.69 -0.09 -19.81
C GLY A 220 -28.15 -0.03 -19.80
N TRP A 221 -27.55 0.74 -18.88
CA TRP A 221 -26.10 0.87 -18.73
C TRP A 221 -25.49 -0.38 -18.08
N LYS A 222 -24.47 -0.96 -18.73
CA LYS A 222 -23.72 -2.12 -18.24
C LYS A 222 -22.27 -1.75 -18.05
N SER A 223 -21.75 -1.93 -16.82
CA SER A 223 -20.37 -1.66 -16.46
C SER A 223 -19.90 -2.63 -15.37
N ASP A 224 -18.72 -3.19 -15.54
CA ASP A 224 -18.07 -4.02 -14.53
C ASP A 224 -17.70 -3.22 -13.28
N ASN A 225 -17.43 -1.92 -13.44
CA ASN A 225 -17.16 -1.01 -12.32
C ASN A 225 -18.28 -0.96 -11.29
N ILE A 226 -19.55 -1.28 -11.66
CA ILE A 226 -20.67 -1.27 -10.71
C ILE A 226 -20.45 -2.36 -9.66
N ALA A 227 -20.08 -3.57 -10.07
CA ALA A 227 -19.76 -4.66 -9.14
C ALA A 227 -18.54 -4.31 -8.26
N ASP A 228 -17.52 -3.72 -8.88
CA ASP A 228 -16.29 -3.29 -8.20
C ASP A 228 -16.55 -2.16 -7.19
N MET A 229 -17.47 -1.24 -7.48
CA MET A 229 -17.90 -0.19 -6.54
C MET A 229 -18.59 -0.81 -5.31
N PHE A 230 -19.47 -1.79 -5.48
CA PHE A 230 -20.09 -2.50 -4.35
C PHE A 230 -19.04 -3.23 -3.50
N ALA A 231 -18.11 -3.95 -4.13
CA ALA A 231 -17.03 -4.63 -3.43
C ALA A 231 -16.09 -3.64 -2.72
N GLY A 232 -15.78 -2.52 -3.35
CA GLY A 232 -14.99 -1.44 -2.79
C GLY A 232 -15.68 -0.76 -1.60
N PHE A 233 -17.00 -0.58 -1.67
CA PHE A 233 -17.79 -0.01 -0.58
C PHE A 233 -17.82 -0.92 0.66
N GLU A 234 -17.98 -2.22 0.51
CA GLU A 234 -17.92 -3.14 1.66
C GLU A 234 -16.56 -3.06 2.37
N LYS A 235 -15.46 -3.00 1.62
CA LYS A 235 -14.13 -2.80 2.18
C LYS A 235 -13.96 -1.44 2.86
N PHE A 236 -14.52 -0.39 2.28
CA PHE A 236 -14.51 0.95 2.86
C PHE A 236 -15.26 0.97 4.19
N LYS A 237 -16.45 0.37 4.25
CA LYS A 237 -17.28 0.27 5.44
C LYS A 237 -16.60 -0.49 6.59
N GLU A 238 -15.84 -1.56 6.27
CA GLU A 238 -15.06 -2.33 7.24
C GLU A 238 -13.89 -1.56 7.86
N GLN A 239 -13.51 -0.42 7.27
CA GLN A 239 -12.36 0.39 7.69
C GLN A 239 -12.77 1.69 8.43
N LEU A 240 -14.09 2.00 8.49
CA LEU A 240 -14.63 3.11 9.26
C LEU A 240 -14.91 2.71 10.70
#